data_648e35d8e9be07a05ebd951d14a53d5f
#
_entry.id   648e35d8e9be07a05ebd951d14a53d5f
#
_cell.length_a   1.000
_cell.length_b   1.000
_cell.length_c   1.000
_cell.angle_alpha   90.00
_cell.angle_beta   90.00
_cell.angle_gamma   90.00
#
_symmetry.space_group_name_H-M   'P 1'
#
loop_
_entity.id
_entity.type
_entity.pdbx_description
1 polymer ?
#
loop_
_entity_poly.entity_id
_entity_poly.type
_entity_poly.pdbx_seq_one_letter_code
_entity_poly.pdbx_strand_id
1 'polypeptide(L)'
;MKLRRVRITENSEQDAAEFVILPGLREQARRRGIRRLTALESDRRKIEETYLKAVDIGYSYRLAKKMEEFKSNPVLGYRTAGSKAEFDTGEFLKAEMERIGLSDIHKDELCLDSWEFEKAVMRFTDRDGEKHEIQLGAYQTEFVTDGWKEYPLVYAGRGKEADYDGVDVTGCLVMVDINQRDEWWINYPVYQAHLKGAAAVIAVQDNGYGEINSEALNAQDIAGPKDAPAFSMSRKDAEILKAALKETPRITVQFDAKSVVKENMPAYNVWGTIPGKTDDMILLSGHYDSYFDGFQDDNCAIALMFGIARTLLEIGYKPEKTIVFCCMAAEEWGIENSKYDWSTGAWQQVFKIRPEWQGKVIADLNFELPAYAHNPWDAIRSTYE
;
A
#
# COMPACT_ATOMS: atom_id res chain seq x y z
N MET A 1 6.36 -31.33 17.09
CA MET A 1 6.41 -31.77 15.69
C MET A 1 7.34 -30.82 14.94
N LYS A 2 8.52 -31.27 14.50
CA LYS A 2 9.49 -30.37 13.86
C LYS A 2 9.10 -30.18 12.39
N LEU A 3 8.71 -28.98 12.00
CA LEU A 3 8.57 -28.59 10.61
C LEU A 3 9.96 -28.56 9.96
N ARG A 4 10.19 -29.35 8.92
CA ARG A 4 11.41 -29.29 8.11
C ARG A 4 11.17 -28.31 6.97
N ARG A 5 12.07 -27.35 6.84
CA ARG A 5 12.14 -26.37 5.73
C ARG A 5 12.22 -27.09 4.37
N VAL A 6 11.46 -26.60 3.42
CA VAL A 6 11.58 -26.96 2.01
C VAL A 6 12.46 -25.92 1.33
N ARG A 7 13.58 -26.33 0.78
CA ARG A 7 14.45 -25.48 -0.02
C ARG A 7 14.00 -25.60 -1.49
N ILE A 8 13.61 -24.53 -2.10
CA ILE A 8 13.43 -24.46 -3.56
C ILE A 8 14.80 -24.12 -4.14
N THR A 9 15.42 -25.07 -4.84
CA THR A 9 16.64 -24.80 -5.61
C THR A 9 16.26 -24.58 -7.07
N GLU A 10 16.67 -23.43 -7.60
CA GLU A 10 16.61 -23.19 -9.04
C GLU A 10 17.53 -24.19 -9.78
N ASN A 11 16.93 -25.10 -10.54
CA ASN A 11 17.54 -25.61 -11.78
C ASN A 11 16.58 -26.54 -12.52
N SER A 12 16.37 -26.20 -13.77
CA SER A 12 15.76 -26.93 -14.87
C SER A 12 14.24 -26.93 -15.00
N GLU A 13 13.79 -26.62 -16.20
CA GLU A 13 12.38 -26.64 -16.66
C GLU A 13 11.68 -28.01 -16.59
N GLN A 14 12.34 -29.03 -16.05
CA GLN A 14 11.79 -30.37 -15.90
C GLN A 14 11.35 -30.71 -14.48
N ASP A 15 11.70 -29.93 -13.44
CA ASP A 15 11.45 -30.26 -12.03
C ASP A 15 10.28 -29.48 -11.38
N ALA A 16 9.51 -28.74 -12.15
CA ALA A 16 8.35 -27.97 -11.63
C ALA A 16 7.17 -28.81 -11.14
N ALA A 17 7.28 -30.10 -11.06
CA ALA A 17 6.15 -31.00 -10.76
C ALA A 17 6.31 -31.90 -9.54
N GLU A 18 7.36 -31.81 -8.73
CA GLU A 18 7.44 -32.59 -7.50
C GLU A 18 7.17 -31.79 -6.24
N PHE A 19 5.88 -31.57 -5.96
CA PHE A 19 5.46 -31.36 -4.58
C PHE A 19 5.77 -32.62 -3.77
N VAL A 20 6.83 -32.57 -2.97
CA VAL A 20 7.24 -33.67 -2.12
C VAL A 20 6.22 -33.84 -1.00
N ILE A 21 5.23 -34.71 -1.20
CA ILE A 21 4.46 -35.26 -0.10
C ILE A 21 5.47 -36.06 0.77
N LEU A 22 5.54 -35.67 2.05
CA LEU A 22 6.46 -36.29 3.02
C LEU A 22 6.47 -37.82 2.84
N PRO A 23 7.62 -38.44 2.63
CA PRO A 23 7.72 -39.90 2.37
C PRO A 23 6.97 -40.77 3.38
N GLY A 24 6.89 -40.30 4.63
CA GLY A 24 6.16 -40.99 5.69
C GLY A 24 4.64 -41.01 5.54
N LEU A 25 4.03 -40.03 4.85
CA LEU A 25 2.59 -40.02 4.58
C LEU A 25 2.22 -40.97 3.44
N ARG A 26 3.08 -41.11 2.42
CA ARG A 26 2.91 -42.11 1.36
C ARG A 26 2.97 -43.53 1.92
N GLU A 27 3.89 -43.81 2.82
CA GLU A 27 4.05 -45.11 3.46
C GLU A 27 2.86 -45.44 4.37
N GLN A 28 2.37 -44.47 5.16
CA GLN A 28 1.17 -44.63 5.97
C GLN A 28 -0.11 -44.80 5.13
N ALA A 29 -0.24 -44.10 4.00
CA ALA A 29 -1.35 -44.25 3.07
C ALA A 29 -1.35 -45.63 2.38
N ARG A 30 -0.16 -46.14 1.99
CA ARG A 30 0.00 -47.49 1.47
C ARG A 30 -0.39 -48.58 2.48
N ARG A 31 0.04 -48.43 3.75
CA ARG A 31 -0.27 -49.38 4.83
C ARG A 31 -1.75 -49.40 5.22
N ARG A 32 -2.48 -48.32 4.99
CA ARG A 32 -3.91 -48.23 5.33
C ARG A 32 -4.87 -48.55 4.18
N GLY A 33 -4.37 -48.97 3.02
CA GLY A 33 -5.21 -49.39 1.88
C GLY A 33 -6.08 -48.29 1.29
N ILE A 34 -5.68 -46.99 1.45
CA ILE A 34 -6.51 -45.85 1.04
C ILE A 34 -6.32 -45.57 -0.46
N ARG A 35 -6.99 -46.37 -1.33
CA ARG A 35 -7.12 -46.10 -2.77
C ARG A 35 -7.81 -44.77 -3.07
N ARG A 36 -8.54 -44.19 -2.11
CA ARG A 36 -9.26 -42.90 -2.23
C ARG A 36 -8.32 -41.70 -2.30
N LEU A 37 -7.17 -41.73 -1.65
CA LEU A 37 -6.23 -40.58 -1.68
C LEU A 37 -5.54 -40.44 -3.04
N THR A 38 -5.26 -41.54 -3.75
CA THR A 38 -4.65 -41.48 -5.09
C THR A 38 -5.58 -40.90 -6.15
N ALA A 39 -6.89 -41.15 -6.05
CA ALA A 39 -7.88 -40.55 -6.95
C ALA A 39 -8.03 -39.04 -6.69
N LEU A 40 -8.12 -38.63 -5.42
CA LEU A 40 -8.19 -37.21 -5.02
C LEU A 40 -6.91 -36.45 -5.41
N GLU A 41 -5.73 -37.05 -5.26
CA GLU A 41 -4.46 -36.47 -5.71
C GLU A 41 -4.41 -36.33 -7.23
N SER A 42 -4.93 -37.30 -7.98
CA SER A 42 -5.02 -37.24 -9.45
C SER A 42 -5.96 -36.12 -9.92
N ASP A 43 -7.12 -36.02 -9.29
CA ASP A 43 -8.09 -34.95 -9.63
C ASP A 43 -7.55 -33.57 -9.28
N ARG A 44 -6.87 -33.44 -8.14
CA ARG A 44 -6.20 -32.20 -7.74
C ARG A 44 -5.14 -31.77 -8.76
N ARG A 45 -4.22 -32.66 -9.15
CA ARG A 45 -3.19 -32.39 -10.16
C ARG A 45 -3.80 -31.93 -11.49
N LYS A 46 -4.87 -32.57 -11.92
CA LYS A 46 -5.56 -32.21 -13.14
C LYS A 46 -6.14 -30.79 -13.09
N ILE A 47 -6.70 -30.40 -11.95
CA ILE A 47 -7.20 -29.04 -11.71
C ILE A 47 -6.05 -28.05 -11.74
N GLU A 48 -4.95 -28.35 -11.03
CA GLU A 48 -3.73 -27.51 -10.97
C GLU A 48 -3.16 -27.30 -12.39
N GLU A 49 -2.98 -28.37 -13.17
CA GLU A 49 -2.50 -28.28 -14.56
C GLU A 49 -3.44 -27.48 -15.47
N THR A 50 -4.74 -27.62 -15.28
CA THR A 50 -5.74 -26.89 -16.05
C THR A 50 -5.70 -25.39 -15.70
N TYR A 51 -5.58 -25.08 -14.41
CA TYR A 51 -5.44 -23.71 -13.91
C TYR A 51 -4.18 -23.04 -14.46
N LEU A 52 -3.01 -23.70 -14.34
CA LEU A 52 -1.73 -23.17 -14.82
C LEU A 52 -1.72 -22.89 -16.33
N LYS A 53 -2.45 -23.67 -17.13
CA LYS A 53 -2.60 -23.44 -18.57
C LYS A 53 -3.55 -22.28 -18.91
N ALA A 54 -4.49 -21.98 -18.04
CA ALA A 54 -5.51 -20.93 -18.23
C ALA A 54 -5.10 -19.57 -17.68
N VAL A 55 -4.12 -19.53 -16.78
CA VAL A 55 -3.65 -18.28 -16.13
C VAL A 55 -3.14 -17.28 -17.18
N ASP A 56 -3.66 -16.06 -17.14
CA ASP A 56 -3.25 -14.93 -17.98
C ASP A 56 -2.67 -13.79 -17.12
N ILE A 57 -1.37 -13.84 -16.89
CA ILE A 57 -0.66 -12.76 -16.16
C ILE A 57 -0.73 -11.43 -16.92
N GLY A 58 -0.83 -11.48 -18.25
CA GLY A 58 -1.01 -10.26 -19.04
C GLY A 58 -2.31 -9.54 -18.74
N TYR A 59 -3.38 -10.28 -18.40
CA TYR A 59 -4.63 -9.69 -17.93
C TYR A 59 -4.41 -8.93 -16.62
N SER A 60 -3.79 -9.56 -15.62
CA SER A 60 -3.50 -8.92 -14.32
C SER A 60 -2.61 -7.69 -14.49
N TYR A 61 -1.57 -7.77 -15.31
CA TYR A 61 -0.71 -6.62 -15.59
C TYR A 61 -1.50 -5.43 -16.18
N ARG A 62 -2.33 -5.69 -17.18
CA ARG A 62 -3.17 -4.64 -17.81
C ARG A 62 -4.18 -4.04 -16.83
N LEU A 63 -4.73 -4.85 -15.94
CA LEU A 63 -5.66 -4.38 -14.90
C LEU A 63 -4.95 -3.46 -13.90
N ALA A 64 -3.78 -3.86 -13.39
CA ALA A 64 -2.97 -3.04 -12.50
C ALA A 64 -2.58 -1.69 -13.16
N LYS A 65 -2.15 -1.73 -14.43
CA LYS A 65 -1.86 -0.50 -15.20
C LYS A 65 -3.09 0.37 -15.44
N LYS A 66 -4.26 -0.22 -15.60
CA LYS A 66 -5.51 0.55 -15.76
C LYS A 66 -5.89 1.29 -14.48
N MET A 67 -5.62 0.71 -13.32
CA MET A 67 -5.89 1.36 -12.04
C MET A 67 -5.06 2.63 -11.81
N GLU A 68 -3.84 2.73 -12.38
CA GLU A 68 -3.02 3.95 -12.30
C GLU A 68 -3.66 5.18 -13.01
N GLU A 69 -4.65 4.97 -13.86
CA GLU A 69 -5.34 6.08 -14.53
C GLU A 69 -6.26 6.84 -13.58
N PHE A 70 -6.70 6.22 -12.48
CA PHE A 70 -7.53 6.84 -11.45
C PHE A 70 -6.65 7.49 -10.40
N LYS A 71 -6.51 8.80 -10.48
CA LYS A 71 -5.59 9.56 -9.62
C LYS A 71 -6.06 10.96 -9.33
N SER A 72 -5.70 11.49 -8.16
CA SER A 72 -6.00 12.86 -7.75
C SER A 72 -4.93 13.86 -8.17
N ASN A 73 -3.65 13.43 -8.18
CA ASN A 73 -2.54 14.23 -8.66
C ASN A 73 -2.11 13.78 -10.07
N PRO A 74 -2.11 14.68 -11.07
CA PRO A 74 -1.84 14.29 -12.45
C PRO A 74 -0.38 13.83 -12.71
N VAL A 75 0.56 14.24 -11.86
CA VAL A 75 1.99 13.95 -11.99
C VAL A 75 2.38 12.76 -11.15
N LEU A 76 2.02 12.76 -9.87
CA LEU A 76 2.48 11.77 -8.90
C LEU A 76 1.53 10.60 -8.70
N GLY A 77 0.25 10.73 -9.09
CA GLY A 77 -0.73 9.69 -8.85
C GLY A 77 -1.65 10.01 -7.66
N TYR A 78 -1.60 9.25 -6.61
CA TYR A 78 -2.44 9.27 -5.41
C TYR A 78 -3.90 8.88 -5.66
N ARG A 79 -4.31 7.85 -4.98
CA ARG A 79 -5.69 7.36 -4.92
C ARG A 79 -6.01 7.09 -3.46
N THR A 80 -6.12 8.17 -2.71
CA THR A 80 -6.19 8.12 -1.26
C THR A 80 -7.62 7.82 -0.77
N ALA A 81 -7.73 7.33 0.45
CA ALA A 81 -8.97 6.91 1.07
C ALA A 81 -10.06 8.00 1.02
N GLY A 82 -11.26 7.63 0.58
CA GLY A 82 -12.41 8.51 0.43
C GLY A 82 -12.28 9.57 -0.67
N SER A 83 -11.21 9.54 -1.46
CA SER A 83 -11.03 10.44 -2.61
C SER A 83 -11.95 10.06 -3.76
N LYS A 84 -12.18 11.02 -4.68
CA LYS A 84 -12.87 10.72 -5.91
C LYS A 84 -12.17 9.65 -6.75
N ALA A 85 -10.84 9.63 -6.74
CA ALA A 85 -10.05 8.65 -7.48
C ALA A 85 -10.27 7.23 -6.91
N GLU A 86 -10.33 7.07 -5.59
CA GLU A 86 -10.69 5.79 -4.95
C GLU A 86 -12.12 5.37 -5.31
N PHE A 87 -13.08 6.29 -5.22
CA PHE A 87 -14.47 6.01 -5.59
C PHE A 87 -14.59 5.51 -7.05
N ASP A 88 -13.97 6.21 -8.00
CA ASP A 88 -14.00 5.85 -9.42
C ASP A 88 -13.32 4.49 -9.66
N THR A 89 -12.25 4.18 -8.92
CA THR A 89 -11.61 2.86 -8.96
C THR A 89 -12.54 1.77 -8.43
N GLY A 90 -13.25 2.02 -7.33
CA GLY A 90 -14.22 1.08 -6.79
C GLY A 90 -15.35 0.76 -7.78
N GLU A 91 -15.85 1.76 -8.51
CA GLU A 91 -16.84 1.55 -9.58
C GLU A 91 -16.25 0.71 -10.72
N PHE A 92 -15.03 1.01 -11.13
CA PHE A 92 -14.32 0.23 -12.15
C PHE A 92 -14.12 -1.23 -11.71
N LEU A 93 -13.66 -1.48 -10.49
CA LEU A 93 -13.46 -2.83 -9.95
C LEU A 93 -14.77 -3.61 -9.84
N LYS A 94 -15.86 -2.97 -9.42
CA LYS A 94 -17.18 -3.57 -9.40
C LYS A 94 -17.62 -4.01 -10.79
N ALA A 95 -17.50 -3.13 -11.79
CA ALA A 95 -17.83 -3.45 -13.18
C ALA A 95 -16.94 -4.59 -13.72
N GLU A 96 -15.68 -4.64 -13.32
CA GLU A 96 -14.78 -5.72 -13.73
C GLU A 96 -15.14 -7.04 -13.06
N MET A 97 -15.57 -7.07 -11.79
CA MET A 97 -16.13 -8.26 -11.14
C MET A 97 -17.34 -8.82 -11.90
N GLU A 98 -18.25 -7.94 -12.31
CA GLU A 98 -19.41 -8.31 -13.15
C GLU A 98 -18.94 -8.89 -14.50
N ARG A 99 -17.97 -8.26 -15.15
CA ARG A 99 -17.45 -8.65 -16.46
C ARG A 99 -16.79 -10.04 -16.44
N ILE A 100 -16.04 -10.37 -15.40
CA ILE A 100 -15.41 -11.70 -15.28
C ILE A 100 -16.36 -12.77 -14.78
N GLY A 101 -17.54 -12.41 -14.30
CA GLY A 101 -18.61 -13.33 -13.90
C GLY A 101 -18.62 -13.75 -12.45
N LEU A 102 -18.09 -12.93 -11.54
CA LEU A 102 -18.30 -13.13 -10.10
C LEU A 102 -19.79 -13.01 -9.77
N SER A 103 -20.19 -13.68 -8.73
CA SER A 103 -21.55 -13.65 -8.19
C SER A 103 -21.61 -12.79 -6.92
N ASP A 104 -22.83 -12.41 -6.53
CA ASP A 104 -23.09 -11.73 -5.26
C ASP A 104 -22.15 -10.53 -5.02
N ILE A 105 -22.17 -9.60 -6.00
CA ILE A 105 -21.26 -8.45 -6.01
C ILE A 105 -21.87 -7.32 -5.21
N HIS A 106 -21.11 -6.83 -4.25
CA HIS A 106 -21.50 -5.75 -3.34
C HIS A 106 -20.50 -4.60 -3.33
N LYS A 107 -21.00 -3.44 -2.96
CA LYS A 107 -20.23 -2.26 -2.63
C LYS A 107 -20.70 -1.80 -1.26
N ASP A 108 -19.92 -2.14 -0.25
CA ASP A 108 -20.25 -1.89 1.16
C ASP A 108 -19.70 -0.55 1.59
N GLU A 109 -20.58 0.35 2.00
CA GLU A 109 -20.20 1.69 2.44
C GLU A 109 -19.61 1.69 3.85
N LEU A 110 -18.51 2.40 3.99
CA LEU A 110 -17.88 2.74 5.26
C LEU A 110 -17.75 4.25 5.41
N CYS A 111 -17.57 4.72 6.62
CA CYS A 111 -17.40 6.13 6.93
C CYS A 111 -16.01 6.37 7.50
N LEU A 112 -15.31 7.34 6.94
CA LEU A 112 -13.95 7.69 7.33
C LEU A 112 -13.65 9.17 6.99
N ASP A 113 -12.49 9.65 7.38
CA ASP A 113 -12.01 10.94 6.97
C ASP A 113 -11.29 10.80 5.61
N SER A 114 -11.78 11.47 4.58
CA SER A 114 -11.14 11.42 3.27
C SER A 114 -9.93 12.32 3.23
N TRP A 115 -8.94 11.89 2.46
CA TRP A 115 -7.78 12.71 2.16
C TRP A 115 -7.59 12.82 0.64
N GLU A 116 -7.35 14.03 0.15
CA GLU A 116 -7.08 14.26 -1.27
C GLU A 116 -5.87 15.17 -1.43
N PHE A 117 -4.84 14.63 -2.08
CA PHE A 117 -3.63 15.35 -2.41
C PHE A 117 -3.66 15.83 -3.86
N GLU A 118 -3.67 17.15 -4.06
CA GLU A 118 -3.70 17.74 -5.40
C GLU A 118 -2.30 18.17 -5.87
N LYS A 119 -1.54 18.82 -5.00
CA LYS A 119 -0.19 19.31 -5.33
C LYS A 119 0.62 19.67 -4.10
N ALA A 120 1.95 19.63 -4.25
CA ALA A 120 2.92 20.32 -3.41
C ALA A 120 4.17 20.62 -4.23
N VAL A 121 4.47 21.89 -4.44
CA VAL A 121 5.63 22.33 -5.22
C VAL A 121 6.36 23.44 -4.48
N MET A 122 7.69 23.35 -4.42
CA MET A 122 8.54 24.34 -3.80
C MET A 122 9.42 25.02 -4.84
N ARG A 123 9.60 26.34 -4.74
CA ARG A 123 10.57 27.09 -5.53
C ARG A 123 11.64 27.67 -4.63
N PHE A 124 12.86 27.56 -5.09
CA PHE A 124 14.03 28.10 -4.42
C PHE A 124 14.98 28.68 -5.45
N THR A 125 15.59 29.83 -5.15
CA THR A 125 16.67 30.41 -5.94
C THR A 125 17.93 30.33 -5.10
N ASP A 126 18.94 29.63 -5.61
CA ASP A 126 20.21 29.50 -4.92
C ASP A 126 21.08 30.77 -5.03
N ARG A 127 22.25 30.76 -4.38
CA ARG A 127 23.17 31.90 -4.37
C ARG A 127 23.74 32.25 -5.74
N ASP A 128 23.80 31.27 -6.64
CA ASP A 128 24.33 31.46 -7.99
C ASP A 128 23.25 31.99 -8.95
N GLY A 129 22.03 32.16 -8.42
CA GLY A 129 20.86 32.67 -9.14
C GLY A 129 20.13 31.60 -9.94
N GLU A 130 20.47 30.32 -9.76
CA GLU A 130 19.78 29.20 -10.36
C GLU A 130 18.41 29.02 -9.66
N LYS A 131 17.40 28.82 -10.49
CA LYS A 131 16.03 28.61 -10.01
C LYS A 131 15.70 27.13 -10.02
N HIS A 132 15.32 26.62 -8.88
CA HIS A 132 14.89 25.25 -8.68
C HIS A 132 13.38 25.21 -8.46
N GLU A 133 12.71 24.27 -9.13
CA GLU A 133 11.31 23.92 -8.87
C GLU A 133 11.27 22.43 -8.47
N ILE A 134 10.84 22.19 -7.25
CA ILE A 134 10.95 20.90 -6.57
C ILE A 134 9.55 20.37 -6.33
N GLN A 135 9.27 19.18 -6.88
CA GLN A 135 8.04 18.45 -6.63
C GLN A 135 8.15 17.71 -5.30
N LEU A 136 7.12 17.81 -4.46
CA LEU A 136 7.03 17.07 -3.20
C LEU A 136 5.88 16.08 -3.25
N GLY A 137 6.05 14.96 -2.54
CA GLY A 137 4.94 14.08 -2.16
C GLY A 137 4.27 14.61 -0.90
N ALA A 138 3.17 13.97 -0.49
CA ALA A 138 2.47 14.35 0.73
C ALA A 138 2.16 13.13 1.59
N TYR A 139 1.90 13.42 2.85
CA TYR A 139 1.34 12.51 3.84
C TYR A 139 -0.02 13.05 4.26
N GLN A 140 -0.81 12.22 4.85
CA GLN A 140 -2.15 12.45 5.38
C GLN A 140 -2.28 13.79 6.12
N THR A 141 -2.48 14.88 5.38
CA THR A 141 -2.34 16.20 5.97
C THR A 141 -3.28 17.22 5.34
N GLU A 142 -3.67 18.20 6.12
CA GLU A 142 -4.40 19.37 5.60
C GLU A 142 -3.45 20.55 5.47
N PHE A 143 -3.20 20.97 4.23
CA PHE A 143 -2.38 22.14 3.95
C PHE A 143 -2.76 22.80 2.63
N VAL A 144 -3.20 24.04 2.70
CA VAL A 144 -3.63 24.82 1.53
C VAL A 144 -2.98 26.20 1.56
N THR A 145 -2.20 26.49 0.54
CA THR A 145 -1.54 27.81 0.41
C THR A 145 -2.35 28.83 -0.38
N ASP A 146 -3.30 28.37 -1.19
CA ASP A 146 -4.06 29.21 -2.09
C ASP A 146 -3.14 30.04 -3.03
N GLY A 147 -2.26 29.30 -3.73
CA GLY A 147 -1.19 29.84 -4.58
C GLY A 147 0.16 29.95 -3.86
N TRP A 148 1.14 30.50 -4.54
CA TRP A 148 2.50 30.63 -4.04
C TRP A 148 2.59 31.53 -2.80
N LYS A 149 3.16 31.01 -1.72
CA LYS A 149 3.46 31.73 -0.47
C LYS A 149 4.91 31.54 -0.08
N GLU A 150 5.48 32.56 0.54
CA GLU A 150 6.83 32.53 1.08
C GLU A 150 6.83 31.92 2.48
N TYR A 151 7.76 31.01 2.72
CA TYR A 151 8.02 30.40 4.02
C TYR A 151 9.50 30.42 4.33
N PRO A 152 9.89 30.67 5.59
CA PRO A 152 11.23 30.33 6.03
C PRO A 152 11.38 28.80 6.06
N LEU A 153 12.52 28.29 5.59
CA LEU A 153 12.89 26.90 5.65
C LEU A 153 14.09 26.75 6.56
N VAL A 154 14.04 25.77 7.46
CA VAL A 154 15.13 25.38 8.36
C VAL A 154 15.39 23.88 8.29
N TYR A 155 16.58 23.44 8.64
CA TYR A 155 16.92 22.04 8.74
C TYR A 155 17.09 21.65 10.21
N ALA A 156 16.36 20.63 10.66
CA ALA A 156 16.34 20.17 12.05
C ALA A 156 16.78 18.68 12.16
N GLY A 157 17.88 18.32 11.49
CA GLY A 157 18.51 17.02 11.67
C GLY A 157 17.54 15.85 11.51
N ARG A 158 17.36 15.07 12.56
CA ARG A 158 16.42 13.95 12.65
C ARG A 158 15.01 14.33 13.13
N GLY A 159 14.79 15.61 13.42
CA GLY A 159 13.51 16.09 13.97
C GLY A 159 13.21 15.60 15.38
N LYS A 160 14.23 15.23 16.15
CA LYS A 160 14.13 14.87 17.56
C LYS A 160 14.00 16.14 18.41
N GLU A 161 13.48 16.01 19.62
CA GLU A 161 13.30 17.15 20.52
C GLU A 161 14.57 18.01 20.66
N ALA A 162 15.74 17.36 20.85
CA ALA A 162 17.02 18.04 21.00
C ALA A 162 17.50 18.78 19.73
N ASP A 163 17.04 18.40 18.55
CA ASP A 163 17.40 19.05 17.29
C ASP A 163 16.81 20.46 17.16
N TYR A 164 15.87 20.81 18.05
CA TYR A 164 15.23 22.13 18.11
C TYR A 164 15.80 23.03 19.21
N ASP A 165 16.81 22.58 19.98
CA ASP A 165 17.39 23.38 21.04
C ASP A 165 17.98 24.69 20.51
N GLY A 166 17.42 25.81 20.94
CA GLY A 166 17.82 27.14 20.49
C GLY A 166 17.37 27.54 19.09
N VAL A 167 16.52 26.73 18.41
CA VAL A 167 16.00 27.00 17.08
C VAL A 167 14.52 27.33 17.17
N ASP A 168 14.14 28.56 16.84
CA ASP A 168 12.73 28.92 16.65
C ASP A 168 12.25 28.49 15.27
N VAL A 169 11.29 27.58 15.23
CA VAL A 169 10.71 27.04 13.99
C VAL A 169 9.26 27.49 13.76
N THR A 170 8.79 28.43 14.55
CA THR A 170 7.42 28.94 14.45
C THR A 170 7.13 29.46 13.04
N GLY A 171 6.12 28.89 12.40
CA GLY A 171 5.72 29.23 11.03
C GLY A 171 6.70 28.82 9.93
N CYS A 172 7.75 28.08 10.25
CA CYS A 172 8.71 27.57 9.27
C CYS A 172 8.23 26.28 8.61
N LEU A 173 8.70 26.03 7.39
CA LEU A 173 8.85 24.67 6.89
C LEU A 173 10.11 24.07 7.54
N VAL A 174 9.99 22.87 8.07
CA VAL A 174 11.09 22.20 8.77
C VAL A 174 11.51 20.97 7.99
N MET A 175 12.71 20.98 7.42
CA MET A 175 13.26 19.82 6.73
C MET A 175 13.95 18.90 7.74
N VAL A 176 13.67 17.60 7.65
CA VAL A 176 14.25 16.56 8.52
C VAL A 176 14.66 15.34 7.71
N ASP A 177 15.73 14.68 8.13
CA ASP A 177 16.10 13.37 7.59
C ASP A 177 15.50 12.26 8.43
N ILE A 178 14.75 11.38 7.82
CA ILE A 178 14.15 10.22 8.47
C ILE A 178 14.93 8.94 8.17
N ASN A 179 15.02 8.06 9.15
CA ASN A 179 15.61 6.73 9.04
C ASN A 179 14.63 5.70 9.57
N GLN A 180 13.79 5.19 8.68
CA GLN A 180 12.74 4.25 9.05
C GLN A 180 13.26 2.88 9.47
N ARG A 181 14.47 2.52 9.06
CA ARG A 181 15.06 1.24 9.41
C ARG A 181 15.48 1.16 10.88
N ASP A 182 16.11 2.22 11.37
CA ASP A 182 16.81 2.19 12.65
C ASP A 182 16.17 3.13 13.70
N GLU A 183 15.24 3.98 13.27
CA GLU A 183 14.63 5.01 14.10
C GLU A 183 13.10 4.99 13.97
N TRP A 184 12.50 6.15 14.22
CA TRP A 184 11.05 6.32 14.13
C TRP A 184 10.57 6.57 12.71
N TRP A 185 9.33 6.23 12.48
CA TRP A 185 8.59 6.63 11.30
C TRP A 185 8.36 8.14 11.32
N ILE A 186 7.87 8.67 10.22
CA ILE A 186 7.71 10.11 10.01
C ILE A 186 6.79 10.79 11.03
N ASN A 187 5.85 10.07 11.63
CA ASN A 187 4.92 10.64 12.61
C ASN A 187 5.62 11.26 13.83
N TYR A 188 6.73 10.70 14.30
CA TYR A 188 7.45 11.28 15.44
C TYR A 188 8.07 12.65 15.11
N PRO A 189 8.92 12.83 14.08
CA PRO A 189 9.45 14.13 13.71
C PRO A 189 8.37 15.14 13.29
N VAL A 190 7.29 14.68 12.67
CA VAL A 190 6.14 15.53 12.33
C VAL A 190 5.49 16.10 13.58
N TYR A 191 5.24 15.26 14.56
CA TYR A 191 4.66 15.68 15.85
C TYR A 191 5.56 16.65 16.60
N GLN A 192 6.88 16.40 16.64
CA GLN A 192 7.83 17.30 17.30
C GLN A 192 7.82 18.69 16.65
N ALA A 193 7.84 18.76 15.34
CA ALA A 193 7.78 20.03 14.63
C ALA A 193 6.46 20.79 14.88
N HIS A 194 5.33 20.08 14.81
CA HIS A 194 4.01 20.63 15.10
C HIS A 194 3.93 21.24 16.50
N LEU A 195 4.36 20.52 17.53
CA LEU A 195 4.38 21.01 18.92
C LEU A 195 5.24 22.25 19.12
N LYS A 196 6.21 22.51 18.24
CA LYS A 196 7.08 23.69 18.23
C LYS A 196 6.60 24.80 17.29
N GLY A 197 5.40 24.65 16.74
CA GLY A 197 4.74 25.67 15.91
C GLY A 197 5.22 25.75 14.48
N ALA A 198 5.86 24.72 13.95
CA ALA A 198 6.21 24.64 12.54
C ALA A 198 4.95 24.67 11.66
N ALA A 199 5.04 25.26 10.46
CA ALA A 199 3.97 25.26 9.48
C ALA A 199 3.77 23.89 8.83
N ALA A 200 4.87 23.22 8.50
CA ALA A 200 4.87 21.84 7.98
C ALA A 200 6.26 21.22 8.10
N VAL A 201 6.31 19.89 8.03
CA VAL A 201 7.55 19.12 7.90
C VAL A 201 7.79 18.76 6.42
N ILE A 202 9.04 18.83 6.00
CA ILE A 202 9.54 18.28 4.74
C ILE A 202 10.46 17.12 5.08
N ALA A 203 9.95 15.89 4.93
CA ALA A 203 10.69 14.68 5.27
C ALA A 203 11.55 14.22 4.09
N VAL A 204 12.81 13.92 4.37
CA VAL A 204 13.76 13.34 3.42
C VAL A 204 14.15 11.96 3.90
N GLN A 205 13.87 10.92 3.15
CA GLN A 205 14.24 9.58 3.55
C GLN A 205 15.72 9.32 3.33
N ASP A 206 16.45 9.20 4.44
CA ASP A 206 17.89 8.91 4.45
C ASP A 206 18.16 7.40 4.40
N ASN A 207 17.37 6.60 5.13
CA ASN A 207 17.48 5.16 5.18
C ASN A 207 16.10 4.52 5.35
N GLY A 208 15.97 3.26 4.93
CA GLY A 208 14.71 2.52 4.97
C GLY A 208 14.92 1.02 4.95
N TYR A 209 13.88 0.26 4.70
CA TYR A 209 13.90 -1.20 4.67
C TYR A 209 14.50 -1.76 3.39
N GLY A 210 14.59 -0.97 2.34
CA GLY A 210 15.22 -1.33 1.07
C GLY A 210 16.16 -0.25 0.58
N GLU A 211 16.64 -0.39 -0.63
CA GLU A 211 17.47 0.63 -1.30
C GLU A 211 16.60 1.84 -1.67
N ILE A 212 17.03 3.02 -1.27
CA ILE A 212 16.33 4.27 -1.55
C ILE A 212 16.96 4.95 -2.75
N ASN A 213 16.21 5.05 -3.85
CA ASN A 213 16.61 5.86 -5.00
C ASN A 213 16.71 7.34 -4.59
N SER A 214 17.75 8.04 -5.03
CA SER A 214 17.97 9.43 -4.68
C SER A 214 16.92 10.39 -5.22
N GLU A 215 16.17 9.99 -6.26
CA GLU A 215 15.09 10.78 -6.86
C GLU A 215 13.69 10.39 -6.34
N ALA A 216 13.61 9.35 -5.50
CA ALA A 216 12.33 8.90 -4.97
C ALA A 216 11.74 9.92 -4.00
N LEU A 217 10.46 10.21 -4.20
CA LEU A 217 9.60 10.80 -3.19
C LEU A 217 9.01 9.66 -2.40
N ASN A 218 9.43 9.49 -1.18
CA ASN A 218 9.00 8.37 -0.38
C ASN A 218 7.94 8.82 0.60
N ALA A 219 6.68 8.57 0.25
CA ALA A 219 5.59 8.70 1.18
C ALA A 219 5.56 7.49 2.10
N GLN A 220 5.33 7.74 3.35
CA GLN A 220 5.14 6.72 4.36
C GLN A 220 3.88 7.05 5.13
N ASP A 221 3.24 6.01 5.61
CA ASP A 221 2.06 6.18 6.41
C ASP A 221 2.37 6.89 7.70
N ILE A 222 1.55 7.84 8.00
CA ILE A 222 1.54 8.47 9.30
C ILE A 222 0.11 8.51 9.82
N ALA A 223 -0.07 7.99 11.01
CA ALA A 223 -1.26 8.24 11.79
C ALA A 223 -1.01 9.47 12.64
N GLY A 224 -1.73 10.52 12.40
CA GLY A 224 -1.55 11.76 13.13
C GLY A 224 -2.66 12.78 12.83
N PRO A 225 -2.69 13.89 13.56
CA PRO A 225 -3.70 14.91 13.32
C PRO A 225 -3.50 15.56 11.96
N LYS A 226 -4.60 15.90 11.30
CA LYS A 226 -4.60 16.60 10.00
C LYS A 226 -3.89 17.95 10.02
N ASP A 227 -3.79 18.58 11.19
CA ASP A 227 -3.17 19.88 11.41
C ASP A 227 -1.64 19.82 11.69
N ALA A 228 -1.04 18.63 11.62
CA ALA A 228 0.41 18.42 11.66
C ALA A 228 0.95 18.09 10.25
N PRO A 229 1.07 19.08 9.33
CA PRO A 229 1.34 18.83 7.93
C PRO A 229 2.72 18.25 7.67
N ALA A 230 2.78 17.27 6.76
CA ALA A 230 4.02 16.65 6.32
C ALA A 230 4.03 16.38 4.81
N PHE A 231 5.19 16.63 4.21
CA PHE A 231 5.48 16.38 2.81
C PHE A 231 6.78 15.61 2.68
N SER A 232 6.98 14.94 1.56
CA SER A 232 8.24 14.25 1.26
C SER A 232 9.00 14.95 0.14
N MET A 233 10.33 14.89 0.24
CA MET A 233 11.26 15.42 -0.75
C MET A 233 12.29 14.36 -1.12
N SER A 234 12.74 14.34 -2.38
CA SER A 234 13.82 13.47 -2.80
C SER A 234 15.15 13.86 -2.13
N ARG A 235 16.02 12.87 -1.92
CA ARG A 235 17.39 13.16 -1.42
C ARG A 235 18.15 14.09 -2.34
N LYS A 236 17.99 13.91 -3.65
CA LYS A 236 18.64 14.73 -4.68
C LYS A 236 18.28 16.21 -4.51
N ASP A 237 17.01 16.52 -4.38
CA ASP A 237 16.53 17.90 -4.21
C ASP A 237 16.89 18.46 -2.84
N ALA A 238 16.83 17.62 -1.81
CA ALA A 238 17.20 18.00 -0.46
C ALA A 238 18.68 18.44 -0.35
N GLU A 239 19.60 17.85 -1.10
CA GLU A 239 21.01 18.24 -1.09
C GLU A 239 21.23 19.68 -1.56
N ILE A 240 20.43 20.16 -2.53
CA ILE A 240 20.45 21.56 -2.98
C ILE A 240 20.12 22.49 -1.83
N LEU A 241 19.03 22.21 -1.11
CA LEU A 241 18.57 23.01 0.03
C LEU A 241 19.52 22.90 1.22
N LYS A 242 20.04 21.71 1.51
CA LYS A 242 21.03 21.50 2.58
C LYS A 242 22.31 22.26 2.33
N ALA A 243 22.77 22.35 1.08
CA ALA A 243 23.94 23.16 0.74
C ALA A 243 23.72 24.64 1.08
N ALA A 244 22.57 25.20 0.75
CA ALA A 244 22.20 26.58 1.11
C ALA A 244 22.05 26.77 2.63
N LEU A 245 21.44 25.81 3.31
CA LEU A 245 21.20 25.86 4.77
C LEU A 245 22.48 25.74 5.61
N LYS A 246 23.55 25.14 5.06
CA LYS A 246 24.89 25.14 5.70
C LYS A 246 25.50 26.54 5.79
N GLU A 247 25.23 27.37 4.81
CA GLU A 247 25.75 28.75 4.75
C GLU A 247 24.83 29.72 5.50
N THR A 248 23.52 29.53 5.35
CA THR A 248 22.49 30.37 5.98
C THR A 248 21.48 29.48 6.66
N PRO A 249 21.49 29.33 8.00
CA PRO A 249 20.65 28.38 8.73
C PRO A 249 19.15 28.53 8.53
N ARG A 250 18.69 29.63 7.91
CA ARG A 250 17.30 29.89 7.55
C ARG A 250 17.26 30.55 6.18
N ILE A 251 16.63 29.93 5.21
CA ILE A 251 16.44 30.46 3.86
C ILE A 251 14.95 30.69 3.59
N THR A 252 14.62 31.49 2.59
CA THR A 252 13.24 31.69 2.16
C THR A 252 12.96 30.87 0.90
N VAL A 253 11.85 30.15 0.91
CA VAL A 253 11.35 29.37 -0.23
C VAL A 253 9.93 29.79 -0.56
N GLN A 254 9.51 29.61 -1.80
CA GLN A 254 8.10 29.74 -2.20
C GLN A 254 7.48 28.34 -2.21
N PHE A 255 6.31 28.19 -1.64
CA PHE A 255 5.59 26.91 -1.56
C PHE A 255 4.14 27.08 -2.02
N ASP A 256 3.70 26.16 -2.88
CA ASP A 256 2.32 26.05 -3.34
C ASP A 256 1.85 24.61 -3.14
N ALA A 257 0.91 24.44 -2.22
CA ALA A 257 0.41 23.12 -1.86
C ALA A 257 -1.11 23.13 -1.70
N LYS A 258 -1.72 21.99 -2.04
CA LYS A 258 -3.13 21.75 -1.78
C LYS A 258 -3.32 20.26 -1.45
N SER A 259 -3.54 20.03 -0.18
CA SER A 259 -3.84 18.73 0.43
C SER A 259 -4.97 18.95 1.43
N VAL A 260 -6.06 18.20 1.30
CA VAL A 260 -7.32 18.46 2.01
C VAL A 260 -7.82 17.21 2.68
N VAL A 261 -8.19 17.32 3.97
CA VAL A 261 -8.88 16.30 4.73
C VAL A 261 -10.33 16.72 4.92
N LYS A 262 -11.28 15.81 4.66
CA LYS A 262 -12.72 16.01 4.91
C LYS A 262 -13.21 14.90 5.81
N GLU A 263 -13.80 15.30 6.94
CA GLU A 263 -14.30 14.36 7.94
C GLU A 263 -15.58 13.68 7.49
N ASN A 264 -15.78 12.44 7.97
CA ASN A 264 -17.01 11.67 7.81
C ASN A 264 -17.47 11.48 6.35
N MET A 265 -16.55 11.17 5.46
CA MET A 265 -16.83 10.91 4.06
C MET A 265 -17.07 9.40 3.81
N PRO A 266 -17.86 9.05 2.79
CA PRO A 266 -18.03 7.66 2.40
C PRO A 266 -16.83 7.13 1.63
N ALA A 267 -16.45 5.89 1.93
CA ALA A 267 -15.60 5.04 1.10
C ALA A 267 -16.28 3.68 0.95
N TYR A 268 -15.75 2.77 0.15
CA TYR A 268 -16.48 1.55 -0.18
C TYR A 268 -15.55 0.35 -0.32
N ASN A 269 -15.81 -0.71 0.43
CA ASN A 269 -15.23 -2.00 0.10
C ASN A 269 -16.04 -2.66 -1.03
N VAL A 270 -15.34 -3.20 -2.00
CA VAL A 270 -15.97 -3.85 -3.17
C VAL A 270 -15.64 -5.33 -3.15
N TRP A 271 -16.65 -6.18 -3.13
CA TRP A 271 -16.42 -7.60 -3.08
C TRP A 271 -17.41 -8.41 -3.93
N GLY A 272 -16.99 -9.60 -4.31
CA GLY A 272 -17.79 -10.56 -5.05
C GLY A 272 -17.33 -11.98 -4.77
N THR A 273 -18.13 -12.99 -5.19
CA THR A 273 -17.90 -14.36 -4.79
C THR A 273 -17.83 -15.35 -5.97
N ILE A 274 -17.13 -16.47 -5.72
CA ILE A 274 -17.38 -17.73 -6.40
C ILE A 274 -18.09 -18.64 -5.38
N PRO A 275 -19.40 -18.93 -5.57
CA PRO A 275 -20.18 -19.69 -4.60
C PRO A 275 -19.63 -21.09 -4.39
N GLY A 276 -19.49 -21.48 -3.14
CA GLY A 276 -19.14 -22.83 -2.69
C GLY A 276 -20.38 -23.69 -2.41
N LYS A 277 -20.13 -24.89 -1.91
CA LYS A 277 -21.21 -25.78 -1.44
C LYS A 277 -21.60 -25.50 0.02
N THR A 278 -20.77 -24.79 0.74
CA THR A 278 -20.99 -24.40 2.14
C THR A 278 -20.83 -22.88 2.31
N ASP A 279 -21.38 -22.38 3.42
CA ASP A 279 -21.30 -20.95 3.79
C ASP A 279 -19.96 -20.55 4.39
N ASP A 280 -19.08 -21.53 4.68
CA ASP A 280 -17.71 -21.19 5.10
C ASP A 280 -16.99 -20.46 3.97
N MET A 281 -16.17 -19.49 4.31
CA MET A 281 -15.54 -18.59 3.36
C MET A 281 -14.01 -18.73 3.39
N ILE A 282 -13.41 -18.69 2.21
CA ILE A 282 -12.01 -18.35 2.00
C ILE A 282 -12.00 -16.94 1.45
N LEU A 283 -11.43 -16.01 2.21
CA LEU A 283 -11.32 -14.61 1.81
C LEU A 283 -9.99 -14.41 1.09
N LEU A 284 -10.02 -13.75 -0.05
CA LEU A 284 -8.88 -13.15 -0.71
C LEU A 284 -9.07 -11.64 -0.58
N SER A 285 -8.13 -10.97 0.04
CA SER A 285 -8.17 -9.54 0.31
C SER A 285 -6.93 -8.83 -0.19
N GLY A 286 -7.06 -7.56 -0.46
CA GLY A 286 -6.03 -6.61 -0.83
C GLY A 286 -6.67 -5.23 -0.87
N HIS A 287 -5.87 -4.17 -0.86
CA HIS A 287 -6.42 -2.82 -0.87
C HIS A 287 -6.28 -2.14 -2.23
N TYR A 288 -7.09 -1.11 -2.46
CA TYR A 288 -7.09 -0.41 -3.75
C TYR A 288 -6.93 1.11 -3.63
N ASP A 289 -6.86 1.66 -2.42
CA ASP A 289 -6.29 2.98 -2.19
C ASP A 289 -4.77 2.93 -2.34
N SER A 290 -4.11 4.04 -2.56
CA SER A 290 -2.66 4.05 -2.78
C SER A 290 -2.03 5.41 -2.60
N TYR A 291 -0.77 5.40 -2.19
CA TYR A 291 0.16 6.48 -2.43
C TYR A 291 0.73 6.40 -3.85
N PHE A 292 1.05 7.52 -4.45
CA PHE A 292 1.60 7.63 -5.80
C PHE A 292 0.77 6.87 -6.85
N ASP A 293 1.42 6.25 -7.83
CA ASP A 293 0.73 5.48 -8.87
C ASP A 293 0.17 4.14 -8.37
N GLY A 294 0.68 3.64 -7.24
CA GLY A 294 0.17 2.44 -6.57
C GLY A 294 0.30 1.15 -7.38
N PHE A 295 1.24 1.04 -8.33
CA PHE A 295 1.34 -0.15 -9.17
C PHE A 295 1.65 -1.40 -8.35
N GLN A 296 2.63 -1.31 -7.47
CA GLN A 296 3.05 -2.39 -6.59
C GLN A 296 2.15 -2.45 -5.35
N ASP A 297 1.86 -1.31 -4.76
CA ASP A 297 1.15 -1.08 -3.52
C ASP A 297 -0.15 -0.31 -3.79
N ASP A 298 -1.31 -0.94 -4.08
CA ASP A 298 -1.42 -2.41 -4.11
C ASP A 298 -2.21 -2.87 -5.35
N ASN A 299 -2.09 -2.14 -6.50
CA ASN A 299 -2.79 -2.50 -7.74
C ASN A 299 -2.46 -3.92 -8.19
N CYS A 300 -1.21 -4.38 -7.97
CA CYS A 300 -0.79 -5.72 -8.34
C CYS A 300 -1.54 -6.81 -7.57
N ALA A 301 -1.77 -6.62 -6.28
CA ALA A 301 -2.53 -7.56 -5.47
C ALA A 301 -3.98 -7.69 -5.97
N ILE A 302 -4.66 -6.55 -6.12
CA ILE A 302 -6.01 -6.53 -6.67
C ILE A 302 -6.05 -7.22 -8.04
N ALA A 303 -5.13 -6.89 -8.92
CA ALA A 303 -5.08 -7.46 -10.27
C ALA A 303 -4.79 -8.96 -10.28
N LEU A 304 -3.96 -9.46 -9.37
CA LEU A 304 -3.73 -10.90 -9.20
C LEU A 304 -4.95 -11.61 -8.65
N MET A 305 -5.66 -11.03 -7.69
CA MET A 305 -6.92 -11.57 -7.17
C MET A 305 -7.95 -11.73 -8.30
N PHE A 306 -8.10 -10.71 -9.16
CA PHE A 306 -8.98 -10.80 -10.34
C PHE A 306 -8.51 -11.83 -11.36
N GLY A 307 -7.19 -11.97 -11.57
CA GLY A 307 -6.61 -13.00 -12.40
C GLY A 307 -6.93 -14.40 -11.90
N ILE A 308 -6.85 -14.61 -10.57
CA ILE A 308 -7.23 -15.86 -9.90
C ILE A 308 -8.74 -16.12 -10.10
N ALA A 309 -9.58 -15.13 -9.78
CA ALA A 309 -11.04 -15.25 -9.92
C ALA A 309 -11.44 -15.62 -11.34
N ARG A 310 -10.95 -14.87 -12.32
CA ARG A 310 -11.20 -15.10 -13.74
C ARG A 310 -10.79 -16.51 -14.16
N THR A 311 -9.57 -16.94 -13.80
CA THR A 311 -9.05 -18.26 -14.17
C THR A 311 -9.89 -19.38 -13.57
N LEU A 312 -10.27 -19.27 -12.29
CA LEU A 312 -11.14 -20.25 -11.63
C LEU A 312 -12.50 -20.38 -12.31
N LEU A 313 -13.08 -19.24 -12.70
CA LEU A 313 -14.36 -19.21 -13.43
C LEU A 313 -14.23 -19.81 -14.84
N GLU A 314 -13.18 -19.46 -15.59
CA GLU A 314 -12.92 -19.98 -16.94
C GLU A 314 -12.76 -21.50 -16.98
N ILE A 315 -12.06 -22.08 -15.98
CA ILE A 315 -11.93 -23.55 -15.90
C ILE A 315 -13.15 -24.24 -15.29
N GLY A 316 -14.19 -23.49 -14.91
CA GLY A 316 -15.41 -24.01 -14.30
C GLY A 316 -15.20 -24.63 -12.92
N TYR A 317 -14.23 -24.12 -12.16
CA TYR A 317 -13.95 -24.61 -10.81
C TYR A 317 -15.16 -24.46 -9.89
N LYS A 318 -15.47 -25.50 -9.14
CA LYS A 318 -16.57 -25.52 -8.16
C LYS A 318 -15.99 -25.73 -6.78
N PRO A 319 -15.80 -24.65 -6.00
CA PRO A 319 -15.20 -24.73 -4.67
C PRO A 319 -16.12 -25.42 -3.66
N GLU A 320 -15.52 -26.05 -2.67
CA GLU A 320 -16.25 -26.58 -1.50
C GLU A 320 -16.71 -25.44 -0.59
N LYS A 321 -15.81 -24.48 -0.35
CA LYS A 321 -16.05 -23.29 0.42
C LYS A 321 -16.28 -22.11 -0.51
N THR A 322 -17.13 -21.17 -0.13
CA THR A 322 -17.30 -19.93 -0.88
C THR A 322 -15.99 -19.15 -0.91
N ILE A 323 -15.56 -18.72 -2.10
CA ILE A 323 -14.39 -17.87 -2.25
C ILE A 323 -14.86 -16.42 -2.38
N VAL A 324 -14.43 -15.55 -1.50
CA VAL A 324 -14.73 -14.12 -1.49
C VAL A 324 -13.52 -13.36 -1.96
N PHE A 325 -13.69 -12.47 -2.94
CA PHE A 325 -12.68 -11.54 -3.42
C PHE A 325 -13.08 -10.15 -2.95
N CYS A 326 -12.32 -9.57 -2.03
CA CYS A 326 -12.64 -8.30 -1.41
C CYS A 326 -11.53 -7.27 -1.62
N CYS A 327 -11.86 -6.21 -2.36
CA CYS A 327 -11.01 -5.04 -2.54
C CYS A 327 -11.32 -4.06 -1.41
N MET A 328 -10.40 -3.90 -0.50
CA MET A 328 -10.53 -3.04 0.67
C MET A 328 -10.20 -1.59 0.32
N ALA A 329 -11.01 -0.67 0.77
CA ALA A 329 -10.71 0.75 0.79
C ALA A 329 -9.95 1.11 2.06
N ALA A 330 -9.24 2.23 2.07
CA ALA A 330 -8.66 2.83 3.26
C ALA A 330 -7.79 1.85 4.07
N GLU A 331 -6.87 1.21 3.40
CA GLU A 331 -5.78 0.51 4.06
C GLU A 331 -4.76 1.51 4.59
N GLU A 332 -4.33 2.42 3.72
CA GLU A 332 -3.27 3.38 3.94
C GLU A 332 -3.66 4.58 4.80
N TRP A 333 -4.94 4.77 5.03
CA TRP A 333 -5.51 5.87 5.81
C TRP A 333 -6.93 5.55 6.24
N GLY A 334 -7.43 6.18 7.28
CA GLY A 334 -8.81 5.95 7.66
C GLY A 334 -9.43 7.02 8.55
N ILE A 335 -8.98 7.18 9.78
CA ILE A 335 -9.63 8.03 10.78
C ILE A 335 -8.64 9.03 11.34
N GLU A 336 -9.01 10.30 11.27
CA GLU A 336 -8.23 11.39 11.85
C GLU A 336 -7.96 11.17 13.35
N ASN A 337 -6.80 11.59 13.79
CA ASN A 337 -6.33 11.45 15.17
C ASN A 337 -6.25 10.01 15.68
N SER A 338 -6.34 9.03 14.79
CA SER A 338 -6.02 7.66 15.12
C SER A 338 -4.51 7.48 15.26
N LYS A 339 -4.11 6.66 16.23
CA LYS A 339 -2.70 6.35 16.44
C LYS A 339 -2.20 5.27 15.51
N TYR A 340 -3.09 4.40 15.06
CA TYR A 340 -2.83 3.27 14.19
C TYR A 340 -3.95 3.20 13.18
N ASP A 341 -3.70 3.68 12.01
CA ASP A 341 -4.72 4.04 11.05
C ASP A 341 -4.65 3.25 9.76
N TRP A 342 -4.03 2.08 9.88
CA TRP A 342 -4.02 1.13 8.81
C TRP A 342 -5.22 0.21 8.84
N SER A 343 -5.59 -0.27 7.65
CA SER A 343 -6.59 -1.32 7.45
C SER A 343 -7.98 -0.95 8.00
N THR A 344 -8.32 0.34 7.98
CA THR A 344 -9.61 0.84 8.46
C THR A 344 -10.77 0.20 7.72
N GLY A 345 -10.65 0.05 6.39
CA GLY A 345 -11.66 -0.61 5.56
C GLY A 345 -11.89 -2.06 5.95
N ALA A 346 -10.82 -2.83 6.16
CA ALA A 346 -10.90 -4.21 6.60
C ALA A 346 -11.53 -4.35 7.98
N TRP A 347 -11.13 -3.50 8.93
CA TRP A 347 -11.71 -3.49 10.26
C TRP A 347 -13.22 -3.19 10.25
N GLN A 348 -13.63 -2.15 9.52
CA GLN A 348 -15.05 -1.81 9.42
C GLN A 348 -15.85 -2.91 8.72
N GLN A 349 -15.27 -3.53 7.67
CA GLN A 349 -15.91 -4.65 6.97
C GLN A 349 -16.34 -5.75 7.92
N VAL A 350 -15.41 -6.22 8.73
CA VAL A 350 -15.62 -7.41 9.57
C VAL A 350 -16.35 -7.10 10.88
N PHE A 351 -16.13 -5.91 11.45
CA PHE A 351 -16.66 -5.58 12.78
C PHE A 351 -17.93 -4.74 12.76
N LYS A 352 -18.19 -4.00 11.69
CA LYS A 352 -19.33 -3.09 11.61
C LYS A 352 -20.32 -3.45 10.50
N ILE A 353 -19.81 -3.70 9.28
CA ILE A 353 -20.64 -3.81 8.09
C ILE A 353 -21.10 -5.25 7.88
N ARG A 354 -20.20 -6.22 7.97
CA ARG A 354 -20.45 -7.65 7.80
C ARG A 354 -20.05 -8.47 9.03
N PRO A 355 -20.58 -8.18 10.21
CA PRO A 355 -20.20 -8.92 11.42
C PRO A 355 -20.54 -10.41 11.33
N GLU A 356 -21.44 -10.80 10.43
CA GLU A 356 -21.76 -12.20 10.12
C GLU A 356 -20.63 -12.97 9.44
N TRP A 357 -19.59 -12.28 8.95
CA TRP A 357 -18.39 -12.93 8.41
C TRP A 357 -17.54 -13.55 9.54
N GLN A 358 -17.68 -13.03 10.75
CA GLN A 358 -16.97 -13.59 11.91
C GLN A 358 -17.44 -15.02 12.17
N GLY A 359 -16.49 -15.94 12.21
CA GLY A 359 -16.74 -17.36 12.36
C GLY A 359 -17.11 -18.11 11.07
N LYS A 360 -17.36 -17.39 9.96
CA LYS A 360 -17.53 -17.99 8.62
C LYS A 360 -16.24 -17.95 7.79
N VAL A 361 -15.42 -16.92 7.93
CA VAL A 361 -14.10 -16.83 7.30
C VAL A 361 -13.16 -17.79 8.01
N ILE A 362 -12.81 -18.87 7.32
CA ILE A 362 -11.92 -19.91 7.86
C ILE A 362 -10.46 -19.72 7.46
N ALA A 363 -10.21 -18.90 6.43
CA ALA A 363 -8.89 -18.47 6.00
C ALA A 363 -9.01 -17.13 5.30
N ASP A 364 -8.03 -16.27 5.52
CA ASP A 364 -7.79 -15.05 4.76
C ASP A 364 -6.43 -15.17 4.08
N LEU A 365 -6.42 -14.86 2.79
CA LEU A 365 -5.23 -14.74 1.96
C LEU A 365 -5.12 -13.26 1.61
N ASN A 366 -4.47 -12.50 2.47
CA ASN A 366 -4.16 -11.11 2.20
C ASN A 366 -3.03 -11.00 1.19
N PHE A 367 -3.29 -10.32 0.11
CA PHE A 367 -2.29 -10.01 -0.91
C PHE A 367 -1.76 -8.61 -0.62
N GLU A 368 -0.44 -8.50 -0.52
CA GLU A 368 0.27 -7.27 -0.22
C GLU A 368 1.59 -7.25 -0.97
N LEU A 369 1.88 -6.19 -1.69
CA LEU A 369 3.14 -5.98 -2.40
C LEU A 369 3.63 -7.20 -3.23
N PRO A 370 2.78 -7.93 -3.95
CA PRO A 370 3.15 -9.23 -4.53
C PRO A 370 4.13 -9.13 -5.70
N ALA A 371 4.35 -7.93 -6.23
CA ALA A 371 5.26 -7.68 -7.36
C ALA A 371 6.64 -7.16 -6.92
N TYR A 372 6.94 -7.21 -5.63
CA TYR A 372 8.20 -6.73 -5.10
C TYR A 372 9.37 -7.65 -5.47
N ALA A 373 10.42 -7.08 -6.06
CA ALA A 373 11.64 -7.80 -6.39
C ALA A 373 12.66 -7.66 -5.25
N HIS A 374 12.77 -8.69 -4.43
CA HIS A 374 13.75 -8.73 -3.35
C HIS A 374 15.17 -8.84 -3.90
N ASN A 375 16.08 -8.01 -3.42
CA ASN A 375 17.50 -8.09 -3.70
C ASN A 375 18.29 -8.56 -2.45
N PRO A 376 19.58 -8.94 -2.58
CA PRO A 376 20.36 -9.44 -1.43
C PRO A 376 20.52 -8.45 -0.27
N TRP A 377 20.29 -7.17 -0.51
CA TRP A 377 20.44 -6.09 0.47
C TRP A 377 19.12 -5.66 1.10
N ASP A 378 18.03 -6.27 0.63
CA ASP A 378 16.70 -5.96 1.09
C ASP A 378 16.45 -6.50 2.49
N ALA A 379 16.12 -5.63 3.43
CA ALA A 379 15.86 -6.01 4.80
C ALA A 379 14.62 -6.91 4.96
N ILE A 380 13.64 -6.77 4.07
CA ILE A 380 12.41 -7.57 4.10
C ILE A 380 12.69 -9.03 3.78
N ARG A 381 13.69 -9.31 2.95
CA ARG A 381 14.08 -10.67 2.59
C ARG A 381 14.37 -11.57 3.80
N SER A 382 14.96 -11.02 4.84
CA SER A 382 15.24 -11.77 6.06
C SER A 382 14.01 -12.11 6.90
N THR A 383 12.90 -11.44 6.64
CA THR A 383 11.65 -11.63 7.40
C THR A 383 10.90 -12.89 6.95
N TYR A 384 11.15 -13.36 5.73
CA TYR A 384 10.47 -14.52 5.12
C TYR A 384 11.32 -15.79 5.08
N GLU A 385 12.51 -15.79 5.64
CA GLU A 385 13.35 -16.97 5.84
C GLU A 385 12.98 -17.72 7.13
#